data_fb586c58b03a614857b99fc936230743
#
_entry.id   fb586c58b03a614857b99fc936230743
#
_cell.length_a   1.000
_cell.length_b   1.000
_cell.length_c   1.000
_cell.angle_alpha   90.00
_cell.angle_beta   90.00
_cell.angle_gamma   90.00
#
_symmetry.space_group_name_H-M   'P 1'
#
loop_
_entity.id
_entity.type
_entity.pdbx_description
1 polymer ?
#
loop_
_entity_poly.entity_id
_entity_poly.type
_entity_poly.pdbx_seq_one_letter_code
_entity_poly.pdbx_strand_id
1 'polypeptide(L)'
;MAKRRPNIIDLLILVVVVALVAVGVYKFGVVNQKESAGVTAEASKVTYTAFIDDVRMATVNALHVGNTMYDAKTNTYIGTITDVQYAPKMKNVIDNSGNTILVEYPEYYGVTLTLEGNIIEKEDGYFAEGTVELKANSEMEVYTKYAQPKMKVTSIDI
;
A
#
# COMPACT_ATOMS: atom_id res chain seq x y z
N MET A 1 -64.92 0.56 -6.80
CA MET A 1 -63.50 0.25 -6.64
C MET A 1 -63.35 -0.85 -5.61
N ALA A 2 -63.00 -2.05 -6.04
CA ALA A 2 -62.89 -3.24 -5.18
C ALA A 2 -61.57 -3.16 -4.35
N LYS A 3 -61.69 -3.02 -3.05
CA LYS A 3 -60.59 -3.01 -2.09
C LYS A 3 -60.01 -4.43 -2.00
N ARG A 4 -58.91 -4.72 -2.74
CA ARG A 4 -58.21 -6.02 -2.69
C ARG A 4 -57.66 -6.15 -1.24
N ARG A 5 -58.11 -7.19 -0.55
CA ARG A 5 -57.52 -7.56 0.76
C ARG A 5 -56.14 -8.13 0.53
N PRO A 6 -55.10 -7.67 1.23
CA PRO A 6 -53.77 -8.23 1.07
C PRO A 6 -53.79 -9.72 1.43
N ASN A 7 -53.22 -10.54 0.58
CA ASN A 7 -53.12 -11.97 0.81
C ASN A 7 -52.00 -12.23 1.85
N ILE A 8 -52.20 -13.25 2.71
CA ILE A 8 -51.20 -13.62 3.73
C ILE A 8 -49.81 -13.84 3.11
N ILE A 9 -49.79 -14.33 1.87
CA ILE A 9 -48.55 -14.53 1.09
C ILE A 9 -47.85 -13.20 0.79
N ASP A 10 -48.60 -12.15 0.41
CA ASP A 10 -48.04 -10.82 0.13
C ASP A 10 -47.46 -10.19 1.40
N LEU A 11 -48.11 -10.40 2.55
CA LEU A 11 -47.61 -9.93 3.85
C LEU A 11 -46.31 -10.64 4.23
N LEU A 12 -46.22 -11.95 3.99
CA LEU A 12 -45.03 -12.75 4.30
C LEU A 12 -43.85 -12.35 3.41
N ILE A 13 -44.09 -12.12 2.12
CA ILE A 13 -43.06 -11.61 1.20
C ILE A 13 -42.57 -10.23 1.66
N LEU A 14 -43.45 -9.33 2.04
CA LEU A 14 -43.09 -8.00 2.53
C LEU A 14 -42.20 -8.10 3.78
N VAL A 15 -42.52 -8.96 4.74
CA VAL A 15 -41.71 -9.18 5.96
C VAL A 15 -40.30 -9.69 5.61
N VAL A 16 -40.20 -10.64 4.66
CA VAL A 16 -38.92 -11.18 4.21
C VAL A 16 -38.06 -10.10 3.52
N VAL A 17 -38.67 -9.28 2.67
CA VAL A 17 -37.97 -8.17 1.99
C VAL A 17 -37.48 -7.14 2.99
N VAL A 18 -38.31 -6.75 3.96
CA VAL A 18 -37.89 -5.81 5.02
C VAL A 18 -36.77 -6.37 5.88
N ALA A 19 -36.80 -7.67 6.21
CA ALA A 19 -35.74 -8.32 6.96
C ALA A 19 -34.41 -8.35 6.16
N LEU A 20 -34.44 -8.64 4.85
CA LEU A 20 -33.25 -8.63 3.99
C LEU A 20 -32.66 -7.21 3.85
N VAL A 21 -33.52 -6.18 3.71
CA VAL A 21 -33.06 -4.79 3.65
C VAL A 21 -32.44 -4.38 4.99
N ALA A 22 -33.07 -4.74 6.13
CA ALA A 22 -32.55 -4.44 7.46
C ALA A 22 -31.18 -5.11 7.71
N VAL A 23 -31.00 -6.37 7.29
CA VAL A 23 -29.71 -7.06 7.37
C VAL A 23 -28.67 -6.43 6.44
N GLY A 24 -29.07 -6.03 5.24
CA GLY A 24 -28.20 -5.32 4.30
C GLY A 24 -27.72 -3.98 4.86
N VAL A 25 -28.64 -3.15 5.36
CA VAL A 25 -28.30 -1.85 5.97
C VAL A 25 -27.46 -2.04 7.23
N TYR A 26 -27.75 -3.04 8.07
CA TYR A 26 -26.94 -3.34 9.26
C TYR A 26 -25.53 -3.78 8.89
N LYS A 27 -25.39 -4.67 7.91
CA LYS A 27 -24.08 -5.21 7.52
C LYS A 27 -23.23 -4.20 6.72
N PHE A 28 -23.85 -3.38 5.87
CA PHE A 28 -23.12 -2.39 5.06
C PHE A 28 -23.06 -1.00 5.68
N GLY A 29 -24.03 -0.61 6.51
CA GLY A 29 -24.08 0.72 7.12
C GLY A 29 -23.45 0.80 8.51
N VAL A 30 -23.49 -0.27 9.31
CA VAL A 30 -23.01 -0.25 10.70
C VAL A 30 -21.68 -0.98 10.86
N VAL A 31 -21.44 -2.04 10.10
CA VAL A 31 -20.17 -2.80 10.21
C VAL A 31 -19.01 -2.04 9.57
N ASN A 32 -19.25 -1.31 8.45
CA ASN A 32 -18.23 -0.45 7.86
C ASN A 32 -17.94 0.84 8.66
N GLN A 33 -18.79 1.21 9.62
CA GLN A 33 -18.53 2.37 10.51
C GLN A 33 -17.81 1.99 11.82
N LYS A 34 -17.66 0.72 12.14
CA LYS A 34 -16.96 0.31 13.37
C LYS A 34 -15.43 0.32 13.25
N GLU A 35 -14.88 0.47 12.05
CA GLU A 35 -13.43 0.71 11.88
C GLU A 35 -13.02 2.18 11.98
N SER A 36 -13.97 3.10 12.19
CA SER A 36 -13.72 4.55 12.30
C SER A 36 -13.93 5.14 13.69
N ALA A 37 -14.12 4.32 14.72
CA ALA A 37 -14.28 4.79 16.10
C ALA A 37 -13.00 4.57 16.92
N GLY A 38 -11.94 5.23 16.52
CA GLY A 38 -10.69 5.25 17.28
C GLY A 38 -9.75 6.29 16.69
N VAL A 39 -9.76 7.48 17.31
CA VAL A 39 -8.84 8.59 17.03
C VAL A 39 -8.94 9.14 15.60
N THR A 40 -9.46 10.33 15.44
CA THR A 40 -9.22 11.21 14.30
C THR A 40 -7.74 11.61 14.27
N ALA A 41 -6.87 10.67 13.97
CA ALA A 41 -5.51 10.99 13.60
C ALA A 41 -5.61 11.66 12.22
N GLU A 42 -5.37 12.96 12.18
CA GLU A 42 -5.32 13.69 10.91
C GLU A 42 -4.20 13.09 10.06
N ALA A 43 -4.50 12.80 8.81
CA ALA A 43 -3.49 12.37 7.86
C ALA A 43 -2.47 13.50 7.71
N SER A 44 -1.23 13.22 8.02
CA SER A 44 -0.12 14.16 7.83
C SER A 44 0.68 13.76 6.59
N LYS A 45 1.21 14.76 5.90
CA LYS A 45 2.21 14.50 4.86
C LYS A 45 3.52 14.14 5.52
N VAL A 46 3.96 12.93 5.32
CA VAL A 46 5.20 12.38 5.87
C VAL A 46 6.10 11.94 4.74
N THR A 47 7.38 12.23 4.89
CA THR A 47 8.43 11.76 4.00
C THR A 47 9.01 10.46 4.56
N TYR A 48 9.24 9.50 3.71
CA TYR A 48 9.90 8.26 4.08
C TYR A 48 10.81 7.77 2.95
N THR A 49 11.83 7.01 3.32
CA THR A 49 12.75 6.41 2.37
C THR A 49 12.52 4.92 2.23
N ALA A 50 12.73 4.45 1.01
CA ALA A 50 12.59 3.04 0.68
C ALA A 50 13.69 2.60 -0.28
N PHE A 51 14.07 1.35 -0.18
CA PHE A 51 15.11 0.73 -0.98
C PHE A 51 14.53 -0.38 -1.84
N ILE A 52 14.93 -0.40 -3.10
CA ILE A 52 14.61 -1.44 -4.08
C ILE A 52 15.92 -2.09 -4.49
N ASP A 53 16.09 -3.36 -4.20
CA ASP A 53 17.29 -4.12 -4.57
C ASP A 53 17.08 -4.92 -5.85
N ASP A 54 18.19 -5.28 -6.49
CA ASP A 54 18.23 -6.27 -7.58
C ASP A 54 17.42 -5.87 -8.82
N VAL A 55 17.43 -4.59 -9.17
CA VAL A 55 16.72 -4.12 -10.37
C VAL A 55 17.67 -3.85 -11.53
N ARG A 56 17.14 -3.96 -12.75
CA ARG A 56 17.85 -3.60 -13.97
C ARG A 56 17.64 -2.12 -14.30
N MET A 57 18.51 -1.58 -15.14
CA MET A 57 18.45 -0.19 -15.59
C MET A 57 17.08 0.21 -16.17
N ALA A 58 16.38 -0.72 -16.81
CA ALA A 58 15.01 -0.47 -17.31
C ALA A 58 14.03 -0.11 -16.18
N THR A 59 14.13 -0.77 -15.01
CA THR A 59 13.31 -0.43 -13.84
C THR A 59 13.77 0.89 -13.23
N VAL A 60 15.08 1.15 -13.14
CA VAL A 60 15.62 2.44 -12.67
C VAL A 60 15.05 3.57 -13.51
N ASN A 61 15.10 3.43 -14.84
CA ASN A 61 14.57 4.43 -15.78
C ASN A 61 13.03 4.57 -15.75
N ALA A 62 12.35 3.59 -15.21
CA ALA A 62 10.88 3.64 -15.05
C ALA A 62 10.43 4.35 -13.77
N LEU A 63 11.36 4.57 -12.82
CA LEU A 63 11.09 5.23 -11.54
C LEU A 63 11.49 6.70 -11.65
N HIS A 64 10.51 7.58 -11.83
CA HIS A 64 10.76 9.02 -11.99
C HIS A 64 10.19 9.80 -10.81
N VAL A 65 10.81 10.92 -10.48
CA VAL A 65 10.24 11.93 -9.59
C VAL A 65 8.87 12.38 -10.12
N GLY A 66 7.89 12.46 -9.23
CA GLY A 66 6.50 12.77 -9.54
C GLY A 66 5.64 11.55 -9.87
N ASN A 67 6.19 10.34 -9.99
CA ASN A 67 5.38 9.14 -10.14
C ASN A 67 4.67 8.80 -8.84
N THR A 68 3.39 8.49 -8.94
CA THR A 68 2.59 7.93 -7.85
C THR A 68 2.88 6.44 -7.69
N MET A 69 2.96 6.00 -6.46
CA MET A 69 3.24 4.62 -6.08
C MET A 69 2.08 4.04 -5.27
N TYR A 70 1.75 2.79 -5.53
CA TYR A 70 0.64 2.07 -4.93
C TYR A 70 1.12 0.71 -4.39
N ASP A 71 0.52 0.27 -3.31
CA ASP A 71 0.69 -1.11 -2.82
C ASP A 71 -0.03 -2.08 -3.77
N ALA A 72 0.67 -3.14 -4.20
CA ALA A 72 0.14 -4.07 -5.19
C ALA A 72 -0.97 -4.99 -4.64
N LYS A 73 -1.06 -5.18 -3.32
CA LYS A 73 -2.06 -6.05 -2.69
C LYS A 73 -3.39 -5.35 -2.46
N THR A 74 -3.33 -4.12 -1.98
CA THR A 74 -4.52 -3.35 -1.59
C THR A 74 -4.92 -2.31 -2.63
N ASN A 75 -4.07 -2.04 -3.60
CA ASN A 75 -4.23 -0.98 -4.60
C ASN A 75 -4.33 0.42 -3.95
N THR A 76 -3.77 0.57 -2.75
CA THR A 76 -3.80 1.81 -1.99
C THR A 76 -2.61 2.69 -2.39
N TYR A 77 -2.86 4.00 -2.54
CA TYR A 77 -1.80 4.99 -2.72
C TYR A 77 -0.90 5.01 -1.48
N ILE A 78 0.40 4.91 -1.70
CA ILE A 78 1.39 4.93 -0.61
C ILE A 78 2.29 6.15 -0.65
N GLY A 79 2.38 6.85 -1.76
CA GLY A 79 3.14 8.09 -1.85
C GLY A 79 3.47 8.48 -3.28
N THR A 80 4.06 9.67 -3.39
CA THR A 80 4.64 10.20 -4.64
C THR A 80 6.15 10.23 -4.49
N ILE A 81 6.87 9.80 -5.49
CA ILE A 81 8.34 9.81 -5.52
C ILE A 81 8.82 11.25 -5.62
N THR A 82 9.60 11.70 -4.63
CA THR A 82 10.20 13.05 -4.58
C THR A 82 11.68 13.05 -4.95
N ASP A 83 12.38 11.92 -4.72
CA ASP A 83 13.78 11.76 -5.13
C ASP A 83 14.06 10.30 -5.51
N VAL A 84 15.02 10.11 -6.44
CA VAL A 84 15.47 8.80 -6.91
C VAL A 84 16.98 8.80 -6.98
N GLN A 85 17.61 7.95 -6.19
CA GLN A 85 19.05 7.71 -6.22
C GLN A 85 19.30 6.25 -6.55
N TYR A 86 20.31 5.95 -7.32
CA TYR A 86 20.67 4.57 -7.63
C TYR A 86 22.20 4.38 -7.68
N ALA A 87 22.62 3.17 -7.37
CA ALA A 87 24.02 2.77 -7.44
C ALA A 87 24.13 1.34 -7.98
N PRO A 88 25.23 0.99 -8.65
CA PRO A 88 25.50 -0.39 -9.02
C PRO A 88 25.46 -1.31 -7.80
N LYS A 89 24.84 -2.48 -7.94
CA LYS A 89 24.86 -3.48 -6.89
C LYS A 89 26.27 -4.04 -6.72
N MET A 90 26.70 -4.16 -5.48
CA MET A 90 28.02 -4.74 -5.14
C MET A 90 27.86 -6.16 -4.65
N LYS A 91 28.80 -7.03 -4.98
CA LYS A 91 28.86 -8.41 -4.45
C LYS A 91 30.26 -8.77 -3.99
N ASN A 92 30.33 -9.60 -2.97
CA ASN A 92 31.58 -10.20 -2.53
C ASN A 92 31.96 -11.37 -3.44
N VAL A 93 33.19 -11.38 -3.95
CA VAL A 93 33.78 -12.51 -4.67
C VAL A 93 35.12 -12.86 -4.04
N ILE A 94 35.54 -14.13 -4.16
CA ILE A 94 36.84 -14.58 -3.71
C ILE A 94 37.79 -14.49 -4.91
N ASP A 95 38.90 -13.76 -4.74
CA ASP A 95 39.94 -13.67 -5.75
C ASP A 95 40.79 -14.95 -5.84
N ASN A 96 41.67 -15.00 -6.81
CA ASN A 96 42.57 -16.15 -7.01
C ASN A 96 43.57 -16.36 -5.86
N SER A 97 43.70 -15.40 -4.96
CA SER A 97 44.58 -15.46 -3.77
C SER A 97 43.82 -15.86 -2.51
N GLY A 98 42.48 -16.11 -2.61
CA GLY A 98 41.62 -16.48 -1.50
C GLY A 98 41.09 -15.29 -0.71
N ASN A 99 41.29 -14.06 -1.15
CA ASN A 99 40.78 -12.85 -0.47
C ASN A 99 39.38 -12.54 -0.95
N THR A 100 38.53 -12.05 -0.01
CA THR A 100 37.23 -11.53 -0.36
C THR A 100 37.39 -10.09 -0.87
N ILE A 101 36.97 -9.84 -2.09
CA ILE A 101 36.94 -8.52 -2.71
C ILE A 101 35.51 -8.14 -3.07
N LEU A 102 35.20 -6.85 -3.00
CA LEU A 102 33.89 -6.29 -3.36
C LEU A 102 33.96 -5.83 -4.82
N VAL A 103 33.08 -6.38 -5.66
CA VAL A 103 33.02 -6.04 -7.09
C VAL A 103 31.59 -5.64 -7.47
N GLU A 104 31.47 -4.83 -8.51
CA GLU A 104 30.17 -4.50 -9.08
C GLU A 104 29.50 -5.76 -9.67
N TYR A 105 28.22 -5.92 -9.39
CA TYR A 105 27.41 -6.96 -10.02
C TYR A 105 26.83 -6.40 -11.32
N PRO A 106 27.31 -6.86 -12.48
CA PRO A 106 26.94 -6.25 -13.75
C PRO A 106 25.43 -6.23 -13.98
N GLU A 107 24.93 -5.13 -14.53
CA GLU A 107 23.53 -4.91 -14.93
C GLU A 107 22.49 -4.83 -13.78
N TYR A 108 22.93 -4.94 -12.51
CA TYR A 108 22.04 -4.84 -11.37
C TYR A 108 22.35 -3.61 -10.52
N TYR A 109 21.27 -2.99 -10.04
CA TYR A 109 21.30 -1.72 -9.30
C TYR A 109 20.46 -1.83 -8.03
N GLY A 110 20.89 -1.11 -7.00
CA GLY A 110 20.08 -0.74 -5.87
C GLY A 110 19.51 0.66 -6.08
N VAL A 111 18.23 0.87 -5.79
CA VAL A 111 17.57 2.17 -5.91
C VAL A 111 17.06 2.61 -4.57
N THR A 112 17.42 3.81 -4.14
CA THR A 112 16.85 4.47 -2.97
C THR A 112 15.83 5.49 -3.45
N LEU A 113 14.61 5.37 -2.96
CA LEU A 113 13.51 6.29 -3.24
C LEU A 113 13.20 7.12 -2.00
N THR A 114 12.96 8.40 -2.19
CA THR A 114 12.27 9.23 -1.22
C THR A 114 10.83 9.41 -1.67
N LEU A 115 9.88 9.13 -0.78
CA LEU A 115 8.45 9.24 -1.05
C LEU A 115 7.79 10.20 -0.06
N GLU A 116 6.82 10.97 -0.54
CA GLU A 116 5.91 11.76 0.27
C GLU A 116 4.52 11.17 0.16
N GLY A 117 3.91 10.81 1.29
CA GLY A 117 2.57 10.21 1.33
C GLY A 117 1.72 10.76 2.47
N ASN A 118 0.42 10.50 2.40
CA ASN A 118 -0.52 10.80 3.49
C ASN A 118 -0.46 9.66 4.49
N ILE A 119 0.14 9.90 5.64
CA ILE A 119 0.34 8.90 6.68
C ILE A 119 -0.56 9.22 7.87
N ILE A 120 -1.25 8.21 8.35
CA ILE A 120 -2.03 8.26 9.58
C ILE A 120 -1.26 7.49 10.64
N GLU A 121 -0.90 8.19 11.73
CA GLU A 121 -0.34 7.58 12.91
C GLU A 121 -1.47 6.96 13.75
N LYS A 122 -1.32 5.69 14.09
CA LYS A 122 -2.21 4.94 15.00
C LYS A 122 -1.38 4.41 16.16
N GLU A 123 -2.05 3.88 17.18
CA GLU A 123 -1.38 3.31 18.36
C GLU A 123 -0.41 2.17 18.01
N ASP A 124 -0.66 1.45 16.91
CA ASP A 124 0.07 0.27 16.45
C ASP A 124 1.05 0.55 15.30
N GLY A 125 1.08 1.77 14.74
CA GLY A 125 2.03 2.13 13.69
C GLY A 125 1.58 3.23 12.74
N TYR A 126 2.28 3.32 11.63
CA TYR A 126 2.07 4.32 10.58
C TYR A 126 1.40 3.67 9.38
N PHE A 127 0.34 4.29 8.88
CA PHE A 127 -0.48 3.72 7.82
C PHE A 127 -0.66 4.70 6.66
N ALA A 128 -0.23 4.32 5.46
CA ALA A 128 -0.53 5.06 4.25
C ALA A 128 -2.04 4.96 3.97
N GLU A 129 -2.68 6.12 3.80
CA GLU A 129 -4.14 6.26 3.63
C GLU A 129 -4.95 5.46 4.69
N GLY A 130 -4.37 5.28 5.90
CA GLY A 130 -4.98 4.53 6.98
C GLY A 130 -5.10 3.02 6.78
N THR A 131 -4.58 2.47 5.70
CA THR A 131 -4.79 1.07 5.29
C THR A 131 -3.51 0.27 5.21
N VAL A 132 -2.47 0.79 4.55
CA VAL A 132 -1.20 0.08 4.35
C VAL A 132 -0.22 0.45 5.43
N GLU A 133 0.14 -0.53 6.25
CA GLU A 133 1.11 -0.33 7.32
C GLU A 133 2.52 -0.11 6.75
N LEU A 134 3.17 0.97 7.19
CA LEU A 134 4.56 1.28 6.87
C LEU A 134 5.43 1.05 8.12
N LYS A 135 6.33 0.10 8.03
CA LYS A 135 7.33 -0.17 9.09
C LYS A 135 8.72 -0.19 8.52
N ALA A 136 9.68 0.36 9.23
CA ALA A 136 11.09 0.22 8.88
C ALA A 136 11.46 -1.27 8.76
N ASN A 137 12.20 -1.62 7.72
CA ASN A 137 12.55 -2.98 7.32
C ASN A 137 11.41 -3.87 6.81
N SER A 138 10.18 -3.37 6.69
CA SER A 138 9.11 -4.12 6.02
C SER A 138 9.32 -4.14 4.50
N GLU A 139 9.02 -5.28 3.90
CA GLU A 139 9.03 -5.45 2.45
C GLU A 139 7.60 -5.49 1.92
N MET A 140 7.38 -4.79 0.82
CA MET A 140 6.11 -4.79 0.14
C MET A 140 6.28 -4.80 -1.37
N GLU A 141 5.32 -5.35 -2.07
CA GLU A 141 5.24 -5.29 -3.51
C GLU A 141 4.46 -4.03 -3.91
N VAL A 142 5.08 -3.19 -4.70
CA VAL A 142 4.53 -1.88 -5.08
C VAL A 142 4.51 -1.73 -6.59
N TYR A 143 3.66 -0.84 -7.09
CA TYR A 143 3.68 -0.53 -8.50
C TYR A 143 3.51 0.97 -8.76
N THR A 144 4.07 1.37 -9.88
CA THR A 144 3.82 2.65 -10.55
C THR A 144 3.16 2.39 -11.90
N LYS A 145 2.85 3.41 -12.66
CA LYS A 145 2.38 3.25 -14.04
C LYS A 145 3.35 2.44 -14.92
N TYR A 146 4.65 2.41 -14.59
CA TYR A 146 5.71 1.93 -15.47
C TYR A 146 6.50 0.73 -14.93
N ALA A 147 6.44 0.45 -13.64
CA ALA A 147 7.20 -0.62 -12.99
C ALA A 147 6.46 -1.18 -11.78
N GLN A 148 6.74 -2.45 -11.46
CA GLN A 148 6.22 -3.15 -10.28
C GLN A 148 7.38 -3.85 -9.56
N PRO A 149 8.17 -3.11 -8.77
CA PRO A 149 9.26 -3.69 -7.98
C PRO A 149 8.79 -4.16 -6.61
N LYS A 150 9.67 -4.90 -5.92
CA LYS A 150 9.61 -5.09 -4.46
C LYS A 150 10.38 -3.98 -3.78
N MET A 151 9.80 -3.38 -2.78
CA MET A 151 10.34 -2.24 -2.05
C MET A 151 10.48 -2.59 -0.57
N LYS A 152 11.55 -2.13 0.04
CA LYS A 152 11.79 -2.21 1.48
C LYS A 152 11.82 -0.81 2.07
N VAL A 153 10.97 -0.55 3.05
CA VAL A 153 10.99 0.73 3.79
C VAL A 153 12.25 0.80 4.64
N THR A 154 13.02 1.87 4.53
CA THR A 154 14.28 2.04 5.26
C THR A 154 14.16 2.99 6.44
N SER A 155 13.49 4.12 6.25
CA SER A 155 13.20 5.08 7.34
C SER A 155 11.88 5.80 7.09
N ILE A 156 11.30 6.31 8.16
CA ILE A 156 10.11 7.17 8.14
C ILE A 156 10.51 8.41 8.95
N ASP A 157 10.48 9.58 8.31
CA ASP A 157 10.82 10.86 8.91
C ASP A 157 9.54 11.49 9.49
N ILE A 158 9.46 11.47 10.82
CA ILE A 158 8.30 11.89 11.61
C ILE A 158 8.64 13.19 12.32
#